data_385f9fb53b2d95ec65bd47bc28fe953d
#
_entry.id   385f9fb53b2d95ec65bd47bc28fe953d
#
_cell.length_a   1.000
_cell.length_b   1.000
_cell.length_c   1.000
_cell.angle_alpha   90.00
_cell.angle_beta   90.00
_cell.angle_gamma   90.00
#
_symmetry.space_group_name_H-M   'P 1'
#
loop_
_entity.id
_entity.type
_entity.pdbx_description
1 polymer ?
#
loop_
_entity_poly.entity_id
_entity_poly.type
_entity_poly.pdbx_seq_one_letter_code
_entity_poly.pdbx_strand_id
1 'polypeptide(L)'
;MAHDRAGRPARATDLEDLPHLVTAYYARIPDPSEPAQLVQFGTSGHRGSSLDCAFNEAHILAVTQAIVEYRATRGITGPVYLARDTHALSEPAWTTALEVLAANEVTAIIDARDRYTPTPVLSHAVLRHNRGGARHQADGIVVTPSHNPPRDGGFKYNPPHGGPADTVATDAIADRANELLRGGLVGVKRTTLQHALLTSVERYDYLDHYIADLPNVLNLDAIRGAGIRLGADPMGGASVDYWEEIGQRYDLELEVVNPFVDPTWRFMTLDADGQIRMDPSSRYAMASLVAIRDDYDISTGNDADADRHGVVTPDAGLMNPNHYLAVAIEYLVANRMGWDALTKIGKTAVTSSMIDRVVSVLGRQVHEVPVGFKWFVPGLFSGSLAFGGEESAGASFLRHDGTVWTTDKDGILLSLLAAEITAVTGQSPSARYAELEKRYGSPAYARIDAAATPDQKSRLAALTPDDITATEVAGEEITAIQTRARGNGAALGGVKVSTENAWFAARPSGTENKYKIYAESFEGPEHLAQVQAAAEEVVGHALG
;
A
#
# COMPACT_ATOMS: atom_id res chain seq x y z
N MET A 1 18.62 12.93 -9.10
CA MET A 1 18.66 14.10 -8.18
C MET A 1 17.23 14.53 -7.91
N ALA A 2 16.91 14.95 -6.69
CA ALA A 2 15.58 15.48 -6.40
C ALA A 2 15.37 16.82 -7.12
N HIS A 3 14.10 17.15 -7.41
CA HIS A 3 13.70 18.42 -8.00
C HIS A 3 14.12 19.60 -7.09
N ASP A 4 14.44 20.76 -7.66
CA ASP A 4 14.94 21.93 -6.92
C ASP A 4 13.94 22.50 -5.90
N ARG A 5 12.64 22.22 -6.09
CA ARG A 5 11.55 22.61 -5.18
C ARG A 5 11.03 21.47 -4.29
N ALA A 6 11.68 20.31 -4.27
CA ALA A 6 11.26 19.20 -3.41
C ALA A 6 11.25 19.64 -1.92
N GLY A 7 10.18 19.32 -1.20
CA GLY A 7 9.94 19.72 0.18
C GLY A 7 9.47 21.17 0.37
N ARG A 8 9.20 21.92 -0.71
CA ARG A 8 8.63 23.26 -0.64
C ARG A 8 7.13 23.26 -0.91
N PRO A 9 6.36 24.17 -0.29
CA PRO A 9 4.92 24.26 -0.51
C PRO A 9 4.55 24.40 -1.99
N ALA A 10 3.45 23.75 -2.37
CA ALA A 10 2.88 23.88 -3.71
C ALA A 10 2.47 25.32 -4.02
N ARG A 11 2.58 25.71 -5.29
CA ARG A 11 2.13 27.01 -5.82
C ARG A 11 0.90 26.78 -6.69
N ALA A 12 0.19 27.85 -7.02
CA ALA A 12 -0.97 27.79 -7.91
C ALA A 12 -0.67 27.14 -9.27
N THR A 13 0.57 27.26 -9.76
CA THR A 13 1.02 26.64 -11.02
C THR A 13 1.28 25.13 -10.91
N ASP A 14 1.35 24.59 -9.70
CA ASP A 14 1.58 23.16 -9.45
C ASP A 14 0.24 22.42 -9.26
N LEU A 15 -0.88 23.15 -9.20
CA LEU A 15 -2.21 22.57 -8.94
C LEU A 15 -2.87 22.13 -10.24
N GLU A 16 -3.60 21.02 -10.17
CA GLU A 16 -4.39 20.51 -11.30
C GLU A 16 -5.66 21.34 -11.53
N ASP A 17 -6.03 21.52 -12.82
CA ASP A 17 -7.32 22.05 -13.22
C ASP A 17 -8.39 20.95 -13.11
N LEU A 18 -9.02 20.86 -11.94
CA LEU A 18 -10.00 19.81 -11.64
C LEU A 18 -11.21 19.81 -12.60
N PRO A 19 -11.80 20.96 -12.98
CA PRO A 19 -12.85 21.00 -14.00
C PRO A 19 -12.41 20.38 -15.33
N HIS A 20 -11.18 20.68 -15.79
CA HIS A 20 -10.63 20.10 -17.00
C HIS A 20 -10.40 18.59 -16.86
N LEU A 21 -9.81 18.15 -15.73
CA LEU A 21 -9.55 16.76 -15.41
C LEU A 21 -10.83 15.91 -15.40
N VAL A 22 -11.87 16.38 -14.68
CA VAL A 22 -13.16 15.67 -14.59
C VAL A 22 -13.91 15.70 -15.94
N THR A 23 -13.84 16.81 -16.69
CA THR A 23 -14.42 16.86 -18.04
C THR A 23 -13.74 15.84 -18.96
N ALA A 24 -12.42 15.72 -18.90
CA ALA A 24 -11.67 14.76 -19.69
C ALA A 24 -12.07 13.29 -19.37
N TYR A 25 -12.43 13.00 -18.12
CA TYR A 25 -12.91 11.68 -17.72
C TYR A 25 -14.11 11.21 -18.55
N TYR A 26 -15.07 12.09 -18.79
CA TYR A 26 -16.26 11.80 -19.56
C TYR A 26 -16.10 12.00 -21.08
N ALA A 27 -15.28 12.99 -21.48
CA ALA A 27 -15.23 13.46 -22.88
C ALA A 27 -14.15 12.76 -23.72
N ARG A 28 -13.07 12.27 -23.10
CA ARG A 28 -11.99 11.58 -23.81
C ARG A 28 -12.25 10.09 -23.87
N ILE A 29 -12.09 9.52 -25.09
CA ILE A 29 -12.29 8.10 -25.34
C ILE A 29 -10.90 7.49 -25.55
N PRO A 30 -10.52 6.42 -24.80
CA PRO A 30 -9.25 5.74 -24.99
C PRO A 30 -9.20 5.04 -26.37
N ASP A 31 -8.02 5.03 -26.97
CA ASP A 31 -7.73 4.24 -28.18
C ASP A 31 -7.23 2.85 -27.76
N PRO A 32 -8.01 1.77 -28.00
CA PRO A 32 -7.61 0.43 -27.57
C PRO A 32 -6.44 -0.15 -28.39
N SER A 33 -5.97 0.54 -29.43
CA SER A 33 -4.74 0.15 -30.17
C SER A 33 -3.47 0.65 -29.50
N GLU A 34 -3.59 1.64 -28.58
CA GLU A 34 -2.48 2.20 -27.82
C GLU A 34 -2.30 1.47 -26.47
N PRO A 35 -1.19 0.74 -26.27
CA PRO A 35 -1.00 -0.05 -25.05
C PRO A 35 -1.06 0.77 -23.75
N ALA A 36 -0.64 2.05 -23.76
CA ALA A 36 -0.69 2.93 -22.62
C ALA A 36 -2.11 3.36 -22.21
N GLN A 37 -3.08 3.15 -23.08
CA GLN A 37 -4.50 3.47 -22.90
C GLN A 37 -5.35 2.22 -22.61
N LEU A 38 -4.73 1.07 -22.36
CA LEU A 38 -5.43 -0.15 -21.96
C LEU A 38 -5.58 -0.25 -20.45
N VAL A 39 -6.54 -1.05 -19.99
CA VAL A 39 -6.64 -1.44 -18.59
C VAL A 39 -5.42 -2.31 -18.24
N GLN A 40 -4.64 -1.85 -17.26
CA GLN A 40 -3.49 -2.59 -16.74
C GLN A 40 -3.53 -2.56 -15.22
N PHE A 41 -3.61 -3.74 -14.60
CA PHE A 41 -3.47 -3.82 -13.15
C PHE A 41 -1.99 -3.87 -12.79
N GLY A 42 -1.53 -2.81 -12.11
CA GLY A 42 -0.19 -2.77 -11.51
C GLY A 42 -0.10 -3.64 -10.26
N THR A 43 0.67 -3.20 -9.27
CA THR A 43 0.83 -3.94 -8.01
C THR A 43 -0.49 -4.09 -7.24
N SER A 44 -1.41 -3.11 -7.35
CA SER A 44 -2.65 -3.09 -6.58
C SER A 44 -3.78 -2.31 -7.27
N GLY A 45 -3.99 -2.47 -8.57
CA GLY A 45 -5.10 -1.84 -9.28
C GLY A 45 -4.70 -1.18 -10.60
N HIS A 46 -5.70 -0.79 -11.40
CA HIS A 46 -5.54 0.03 -12.58
C HIS A 46 -5.44 1.50 -12.18
N ARG A 47 -4.46 2.23 -12.72
CA ARG A 47 -4.21 3.65 -12.41
C ARG A 47 -3.86 4.42 -13.67
N GLY A 48 -4.19 5.69 -13.68
CA GLY A 48 -3.83 6.61 -14.77
C GLY A 48 -4.54 7.95 -14.66
N SER A 49 -4.32 8.83 -15.62
CA SER A 49 -4.98 10.11 -15.72
C SER A 49 -6.00 10.13 -16.85
N SER A 50 -7.10 10.84 -16.65
CA SER A 50 -8.08 11.08 -17.69
C SER A 50 -7.52 11.94 -18.83
N LEU A 51 -6.53 12.80 -18.50
CA LEU A 51 -5.83 13.63 -19.48
C LEU A 51 -4.94 12.85 -20.42
N ASP A 52 -4.51 11.65 -20.03
CA ASP A 52 -3.65 10.76 -20.82
C ASP A 52 -4.46 9.62 -21.48
N CYS A 53 -5.79 9.68 -21.42
CA CYS A 53 -6.70 8.60 -21.87
C CYS A 53 -6.37 7.24 -21.21
N ALA A 54 -5.90 7.25 -19.96
CA ALA A 54 -5.52 6.06 -19.20
C ALA A 54 -6.45 5.78 -18.00
N PHE A 55 -7.36 6.70 -17.66
CA PHE A 55 -8.39 6.53 -16.63
C PHE A 55 -9.64 7.37 -16.96
N ASN A 56 -10.49 6.85 -17.81
CA ASN A 56 -11.70 7.52 -18.31
C ASN A 56 -12.94 6.68 -18.02
N GLU A 57 -14.13 7.24 -18.22
CA GLU A 57 -15.40 6.54 -18.01
C GLU A 57 -15.44 5.18 -18.71
N ALA A 58 -14.94 5.11 -19.96
CA ALA A 58 -14.88 3.87 -20.73
C ALA A 58 -14.10 2.75 -20.00
N HIS A 59 -12.99 3.07 -19.34
CA HIS A 59 -12.23 2.10 -18.54
C HIS A 59 -13.05 1.58 -17.37
N ILE A 60 -13.75 2.48 -16.65
CA ILE A 60 -14.52 2.11 -15.46
C ILE A 60 -15.75 1.29 -15.84
N LEU A 61 -16.41 1.64 -16.94
CA LEU A 61 -17.48 0.82 -17.53
C LEU A 61 -16.99 -0.60 -17.84
N ALA A 62 -15.85 -0.72 -18.54
CA ALA A 62 -15.29 -2.00 -18.94
C ALA A 62 -14.80 -2.84 -17.75
N VAL A 63 -14.03 -2.23 -16.82
CA VAL A 63 -13.44 -2.96 -15.70
C VAL A 63 -14.51 -3.40 -14.69
N THR A 64 -15.53 -2.56 -14.44
CA THR A 64 -16.62 -2.94 -13.54
C THR A 64 -17.46 -4.09 -14.13
N GLN A 65 -17.76 -4.04 -15.42
CA GLN A 65 -18.45 -5.16 -16.10
C GLN A 65 -17.60 -6.43 -16.05
N ALA A 66 -16.28 -6.33 -16.30
CA ALA A 66 -15.38 -7.47 -16.21
C ALA A 66 -15.32 -8.08 -14.79
N ILE A 67 -15.34 -7.24 -13.74
CA ILE A 67 -15.43 -7.70 -12.35
C ILE A 67 -16.73 -8.45 -12.11
N VAL A 68 -17.87 -7.94 -12.57
CA VAL A 68 -19.18 -8.62 -12.45
C VAL A 68 -19.14 -10.00 -13.10
N GLU A 69 -18.59 -10.11 -14.30
CA GLU A 69 -18.44 -11.38 -15.02
C GLU A 69 -17.47 -12.32 -14.30
N TYR A 70 -16.33 -11.80 -13.80
CA TYR A 70 -15.39 -12.58 -13.00
C TYR A 70 -16.04 -13.14 -11.74
N ARG A 71 -16.80 -12.33 -10.99
CA ARG A 71 -17.56 -12.76 -9.80
C ARG A 71 -18.48 -13.94 -10.11
N ALA A 72 -19.20 -13.86 -11.24
CA ALA A 72 -20.09 -14.94 -11.67
C ALA A 72 -19.32 -16.26 -11.91
N THR A 73 -18.12 -16.20 -12.53
CA THR A 73 -17.27 -17.39 -12.74
C THR A 73 -16.75 -18.00 -11.44
N ARG A 74 -16.66 -17.18 -10.38
CA ARG A 74 -16.17 -17.60 -9.05
C ARG A 74 -17.30 -17.95 -8.07
N GLY A 75 -18.56 -17.80 -8.48
CA GLY A 75 -19.71 -18.05 -7.61
C GLY A 75 -19.83 -17.04 -6.46
N ILE A 76 -19.29 -15.83 -6.63
CA ILE A 76 -19.40 -14.74 -5.65
C ILE A 76 -20.76 -14.08 -5.86
N THR A 77 -21.69 -14.24 -4.91
CA THR A 77 -23.09 -13.84 -5.04
C THR A 77 -23.52 -12.81 -3.98
N GLY A 78 -22.66 -12.45 -3.06
CA GLY A 78 -22.94 -11.41 -2.07
C GLY A 78 -22.78 -9.99 -2.64
N PRO A 79 -22.93 -8.96 -1.81
CA PRO A 79 -22.80 -7.57 -2.23
C PRO A 79 -21.35 -7.20 -2.52
N VAL A 80 -21.17 -6.10 -3.26
CA VAL A 80 -19.88 -5.41 -3.43
C VAL A 80 -19.79 -4.25 -2.45
N TYR A 81 -18.83 -4.28 -1.55
CA TYR A 81 -18.46 -3.11 -0.75
C TYR A 81 -17.71 -2.12 -1.64
N LEU A 82 -18.18 -0.88 -1.73
CA LEU A 82 -17.64 0.12 -2.65
C LEU A 82 -17.16 1.34 -1.87
N ALA A 83 -15.84 1.60 -1.93
CA ALA A 83 -15.17 2.70 -1.26
C ALA A 83 -14.55 3.66 -2.28
N ARG A 84 -14.31 4.91 -1.85
CA ARG A 84 -13.56 5.91 -2.61
C ARG A 84 -12.69 6.75 -1.71
N ASP A 85 -11.58 7.22 -2.25
CA ASP A 85 -10.71 8.21 -1.61
C ASP A 85 -11.06 9.66 -2.06
N THR A 86 -10.18 10.59 -1.74
CA THR A 86 -10.38 12.03 -1.93
C THR A 86 -9.87 12.57 -3.27
N HIS A 87 -9.33 11.72 -4.17
CA HIS A 87 -8.92 12.15 -5.52
C HIS A 87 -10.12 12.61 -6.36
N ALA A 88 -9.89 13.63 -7.19
CA ALA A 88 -10.96 14.23 -8.00
C ALA A 88 -11.63 13.26 -8.98
N LEU A 89 -10.90 12.24 -9.46
CA LEU A 89 -11.43 11.21 -10.35
C LEU A 89 -12.13 10.06 -9.60
N SER A 90 -12.03 10.01 -8.27
CA SER A 90 -12.62 8.90 -7.49
C SER A 90 -14.15 8.98 -7.45
N GLU A 91 -14.74 10.16 -7.30
CA GLU A 91 -16.20 10.34 -7.31
C GLU A 91 -16.83 9.97 -8.67
N PRO A 92 -16.33 10.46 -9.84
CA PRO A 92 -16.85 10.04 -11.14
C PRO A 92 -16.74 8.54 -11.38
N ALA A 93 -15.60 7.94 -11.03
CA ALA A 93 -15.40 6.51 -11.24
C ALA A 93 -16.27 5.64 -10.31
N TRP A 94 -16.45 6.05 -9.06
CA TRP A 94 -17.35 5.42 -8.11
C TRP A 94 -18.81 5.48 -8.60
N THR A 95 -19.25 6.63 -9.14
CA THR A 95 -20.56 6.79 -9.74
C THR A 95 -20.76 5.84 -10.92
N THR A 96 -19.81 5.80 -11.84
CA THR A 96 -19.86 4.91 -13.01
C THR A 96 -19.91 3.43 -12.59
N ALA A 97 -19.15 3.05 -11.55
CA ALA A 97 -19.16 1.69 -11.02
C ALA A 97 -20.54 1.31 -10.45
N LEU A 98 -21.20 2.20 -9.70
CA LEU A 98 -22.56 1.97 -9.19
C LEU A 98 -23.57 1.73 -10.28
N GLU A 99 -23.51 2.51 -11.37
CA GLU A 99 -24.41 2.38 -12.50
C GLU A 99 -24.28 1.02 -13.21
N VAL A 100 -23.04 0.50 -13.33
CA VAL A 100 -22.76 -0.82 -13.91
C VAL A 100 -23.18 -1.94 -12.96
N LEU A 101 -22.82 -1.86 -11.66
CA LEU A 101 -23.20 -2.86 -10.66
C LEU A 101 -24.71 -3.03 -10.60
N ALA A 102 -25.46 -1.92 -10.50
CA ALA A 102 -26.91 -1.93 -10.42
C ALA A 102 -27.56 -2.51 -11.70
N ALA A 103 -27.05 -2.16 -12.89
CA ALA A 103 -27.55 -2.71 -14.15
C ALA A 103 -27.31 -4.22 -14.30
N ASN A 104 -26.38 -4.77 -13.53
CA ASN A 104 -26.09 -6.21 -13.45
C ASN A 104 -26.73 -6.88 -12.22
N GLU A 105 -27.66 -6.21 -11.54
CA GLU A 105 -28.39 -6.72 -10.37
C GLU A 105 -27.45 -7.07 -9.20
N VAL A 106 -26.29 -6.38 -9.09
CA VAL A 106 -25.34 -6.53 -7.99
C VAL A 106 -25.61 -5.45 -6.96
N THR A 107 -25.89 -5.85 -5.71
CA THR A 107 -26.04 -4.91 -4.60
C THR A 107 -24.67 -4.29 -4.28
N ALA A 108 -24.62 -2.96 -4.26
CA ALA A 108 -23.45 -2.22 -3.79
C ALA A 108 -23.67 -1.70 -2.36
N ILE A 109 -22.68 -1.88 -1.49
CA ILE A 109 -22.69 -1.34 -0.14
C ILE A 109 -21.77 -0.12 -0.10
N ILE A 110 -22.34 1.05 0.21
CA ILE A 110 -21.64 2.33 0.27
C ILE A 110 -21.63 2.89 1.69
N ASP A 111 -20.81 3.92 1.92
CA ASP A 111 -20.75 4.59 3.22
C ASP A 111 -22.10 5.23 3.57
N ALA A 112 -22.54 5.03 4.82
CA ALA A 112 -23.81 5.54 5.32
C ALA A 112 -23.86 7.06 5.42
N ARG A 113 -22.70 7.73 5.47
CA ARG A 113 -22.54 9.18 5.60
C ARG A 113 -22.23 9.85 4.26
N ASP A 114 -22.15 9.08 3.14
CA ASP A 114 -21.70 9.54 1.83
C ASP A 114 -20.28 10.16 1.86
N ARG A 115 -19.40 9.64 2.75
CA ARG A 115 -18.05 10.13 2.94
C ARG A 115 -17.01 9.19 2.29
N TYR A 116 -15.75 9.49 2.52
CA TYR A 116 -14.62 8.70 2.01
C TYR A 116 -14.34 7.49 2.91
N THR A 117 -13.83 6.41 2.32
CA THR A 117 -13.55 5.18 3.06
C THR A 117 -12.14 4.69 2.75
N PRO A 118 -11.27 4.57 3.75
CA PRO A 118 -9.93 4.01 3.59
C PRO A 118 -9.92 2.56 3.06
N THR A 119 -8.88 2.21 2.31
CA THR A 119 -8.67 0.84 1.81
C THR A 119 -8.73 -0.22 2.92
N PRO A 120 -8.03 -0.07 4.08
CA PRO A 120 -8.11 -1.06 5.17
C PRO A 120 -9.51 -1.20 5.75
N VAL A 121 -10.28 -0.14 5.77
CA VAL A 121 -11.64 -0.17 6.32
C VAL A 121 -12.59 -0.99 5.44
N LEU A 122 -12.44 -0.89 4.12
CA LEU A 122 -13.16 -1.78 3.20
C LEU A 122 -12.72 -3.24 3.40
N SER A 123 -11.42 -3.51 3.51
CA SER A 123 -10.90 -4.86 3.81
C SER A 123 -11.54 -5.43 5.08
N HIS A 124 -11.57 -4.64 6.15
CA HIS A 124 -12.21 -5.00 7.42
C HIS A 124 -13.71 -5.30 7.25
N ALA A 125 -14.44 -4.48 6.50
CA ALA A 125 -15.87 -4.66 6.27
C ALA A 125 -16.18 -5.95 5.49
N VAL A 126 -15.42 -6.25 4.42
CA VAL A 126 -15.54 -7.48 3.64
C VAL A 126 -15.27 -8.71 4.51
N LEU A 127 -14.18 -8.69 5.29
CA LEU A 127 -13.85 -9.78 6.22
C LEU A 127 -14.91 -9.98 7.30
N ARG A 128 -15.46 -8.89 7.85
CA ARG A 128 -16.55 -8.92 8.82
C ARG A 128 -17.81 -9.56 8.24
N HIS A 129 -18.18 -9.19 6.99
CA HIS A 129 -19.32 -9.79 6.29
C HIS A 129 -19.14 -11.30 6.09
N ASN A 130 -17.93 -11.71 5.67
CA ASN A 130 -17.63 -13.08 5.29
C ASN A 130 -17.28 -13.99 6.48
N ARG A 131 -17.22 -13.44 7.70
CA ARG A 131 -16.89 -14.20 8.92
C ARG A 131 -17.87 -15.35 9.14
N GLY A 132 -17.33 -16.50 9.49
CA GLY A 132 -18.15 -17.70 9.74
C GLY A 132 -18.62 -18.43 8.48
N GLY A 133 -18.06 -18.12 7.31
CA GLY A 133 -18.39 -18.81 6.04
C GLY A 133 -19.74 -18.38 5.47
N ALA A 134 -19.95 -17.07 5.32
CA ALA A 134 -21.16 -16.51 4.73
C ALA A 134 -21.54 -17.22 3.43
N ARG A 135 -22.81 -17.61 3.27
CA ARG A 135 -23.34 -18.30 2.07
C ARG A 135 -23.21 -17.43 0.82
N HIS A 136 -23.39 -16.12 0.98
CA HIS A 136 -23.27 -15.12 -0.05
C HIS A 136 -22.08 -14.24 0.29
N GLN A 137 -20.89 -14.64 -0.17
CA GLN A 137 -19.66 -13.90 0.13
C GLN A 137 -19.66 -12.55 -0.56
N ALA A 138 -19.29 -11.52 0.20
CA ALA A 138 -19.04 -10.18 -0.31
C ALA A 138 -17.59 -10.05 -0.78
N ASP A 139 -17.37 -9.11 -1.65
CA ASP A 139 -16.07 -8.62 -2.11
C ASP A 139 -16.07 -7.09 -2.16
N GLY A 140 -15.02 -6.46 -2.65
CA GLY A 140 -14.91 -5.02 -2.60
C GLY A 140 -14.24 -4.38 -3.80
N ILE A 141 -14.57 -3.12 -4.02
CA ILE A 141 -13.92 -2.22 -4.97
C ILE A 141 -13.51 -0.96 -4.22
N VAL A 142 -12.22 -0.57 -4.35
CA VAL A 142 -11.72 0.70 -3.82
C VAL A 142 -11.32 1.60 -4.98
N VAL A 143 -11.95 2.76 -5.09
CA VAL A 143 -11.62 3.75 -6.10
C VAL A 143 -10.58 4.71 -5.52
N THR A 144 -9.33 4.48 -5.87
CA THR A 144 -8.15 5.20 -5.33
C THR A 144 -6.89 4.95 -6.16
N PRO A 145 -6.09 5.98 -6.46
CA PRO A 145 -4.73 5.81 -6.96
C PRO A 145 -3.68 5.79 -5.81
N SER A 146 -4.09 5.68 -4.52
CA SER A 146 -3.25 5.74 -3.33
C SER A 146 -2.51 7.09 -3.21
N HIS A 147 -1.18 7.10 -3.12
CA HIS A 147 -0.33 8.28 -2.99
C HIS A 147 0.04 8.97 -4.32
N ASN A 148 -0.59 8.60 -5.42
CA ASN A 148 -0.31 9.19 -6.74
C ASN A 148 -0.71 10.68 -6.79
N PRO A 149 -0.19 11.45 -7.76
CA PRO A 149 -0.54 12.86 -7.91
C PRO A 149 -2.05 13.11 -8.06
N PRO A 150 -2.54 14.34 -7.75
CA PRO A 150 -3.95 14.72 -7.81
C PRO A 150 -4.65 14.46 -9.15
N ARG A 151 -3.86 14.43 -10.25
CA ARG A 151 -4.36 14.18 -11.62
C ARG A 151 -4.75 12.73 -11.90
N ASP A 152 -4.35 11.80 -11.04
CA ASP A 152 -4.55 10.37 -11.25
C ASP A 152 -5.86 9.89 -10.64
N GLY A 153 -6.40 8.84 -11.22
CA GLY A 153 -7.42 7.99 -10.65
C GLY A 153 -6.94 6.55 -10.53
N GLY A 154 -7.63 5.75 -9.74
CA GLY A 154 -7.30 4.35 -9.55
C GLY A 154 -8.52 3.50 -9.23
N PHE A 155 -8.44 2.20 -9.55
CA PHE A 155 -9.53 1.26 -9.36
C PHE A 155 -8.96 -0.09 -8.93
N LYS A 156 -9.24 -0.50 -7.70
CA LYS A 156 -8.75 -1.73 -7.08
C LYS A 156 -9.90 -2.71 -6.86
N TYR A 157 -9.63 -4.01 -7.00
CA TYR A 157 -10.57 -5.08 -6.65
C TYR A 157 -10.03 -5.93 -5.52
N ASN A 158 -10.83 -6.12 -4.50
CA ASN A 158 -10.55 -6.94 -3.32
C ASN A 158 -11.53 -8.13 -3.27
N PRO A 159 -11.08 -9.35 -3.61
CA PRO A 159 -11.89 -10.58 -3.53
C PRO A 159 -12.42 -10.86 -2.11
N PRO A 160 -13.24 -11.92 -1.90
CA PRO A 160 -13.86 -12.22 -0.60
C PRO A 160 -12.93 -12.37 0.60
N HIS A 161 -11.63 -12.58 0.38
CA HIS A 161 -10.62 -12.53 1.44
C HIS A 161 -10.28 -11.09 1.91
N GLY A 162 -10.85 -10.05 1.32
CA GLY A 162 -10.74 -8.65 1.75
C GLY A 162 -9.46 -7.92 1.34
N GLY A 163 -8.43 -8.61 0.88
CA GLY A 163 -7.16 -8.02 0.46
C GLY A 163 -7.02 -7.85 -1.05
N PRO A 164 -5.88 -7.35 -1.54
CA PRO A 164 -5.65 -7.16 -2.96
C PRO A 164 -5.80 -8.45 -3.75
N ALA A 165 -6.42 -8.37 -4.93
CA ALA A 165 -6.57 -9.50 -5.84
C ALA A 165 -5.23 -10.05 -6.28
N ASP A 166 -5.16 -11.38 -6.45
CA ASP A 166 -3.98 -12.04 -7.02
C ASP A 166 -3.85 -11.78 -8.53
N THR A 167 -2.73 -12.23 -9.10
CA THR A 167 -2.45 -12.02 -10.52
C THR A 167 -3.45 -12.73 -11.43
N VAL A 168 -3.96 -13.90 -11.03
CA VAL A 168 -4.95 -14.64 -11.82
C VAL A 168 -6.25 -13.86 -11.96
N ALA A 169 -6.69 -13.23 -10.87
CA ALA A 169 -7.90 -12.40 -10.90
C ALA A 169 -7.67 -11.11 -11.69
N THR A 170 -6.56 -10.42 -11.44
CA THR A 170 -6.27 -9.14 -12.12
C THR A 170 -6.06 -9.30 -13.61
N ASP A 171 -5.38 -10.35 -14.06
CA ASP A 171 -5.16 -10.63 -15.48
C ASP A 171 -6.49 -10.96 -16.17
N ALA A 172 -7.30 -11.84 -15.58
CA ALA A 172 -8.62 -12.18 -16.13
C ALA A 172 -9.53 -10.95 -16.25
N ILE A 173 -9.55 -10.07 -15.25
CA ILE A 173 -10.34 -8.83 -15.27
C ILE A 173 -9.80 -7.86 -16.32
N ALA A 174 -8.47 -7.66 -16.39
CA ALA A 174 -7.83 -6.76 -17.36
C ALA A 174 -8.08 -7.23 -18.81
N ASP A 175 -7.86 -8.51 -19.08
CA ASP A 175 -8.08 -9.08 -20.42
C ASP A 175 -9.52 -8.88 -20.87
N ARG A 176 -10.48 -9.19 -19.99
CA ARG A 176 -11.89 -9.01 -20.31
C ARG A 176 -12.30 -7.55 -20.47
N ALA A 177 -11.80 -6.65 -19.62
CA ALA A 177 -12.03 -5.22 -19.75
C ALA A 177 -11.48 -4.67 -21.09
N ASN A 178 -10.30 -5.12 -21.50
CA ASN A 178 -9.69 -4.73 -22.77
C ASN A 178 -10.42 -5.30 -23.99
N GLU A 179 -11.00 -6.50 -23.89
CA GLU A 179 -11.91 -7.01 -24.91
C GLU A 179 -13.15 -6.11 -25.07
N LEU A 180 -13.77 -5.70 -23.95
CA LEU A 180 -14.93 -4.79 -23.97
C LEU A 180 -14.56 -3.42 -24.56
N LEU A 181 -13.40 -2.87 -24.24
CA LEU A 181 -12.91 -1.61 -24.83
C LEU A 181 -12.73 -1.75 -26.35
N ARG A 182 -12.03 -2.79 -26.82
CA ARG A 182 -11.86 -3.06 -28.27
C ARG A 182 -13.18 -3.29 -28.99
N GLY A 183 -14.16 -3.86 -28.30
CA GLY A 183 -15.52 -4.08 -28.80
C GLY A 183 -16.43 -2.85 -28.72
N GLY A 184 -15.92 -1.66 -28.39
CA GLY A 184 -16.73 -0.44 -28.27
C GLY A 184 -17.75 -0.51 -27.13
N LEU A 185 -17.41 -1.22 -26.04
CA LEU A 185 -18.23 -1.43 -24.83
C LEU A 185 -19.52 -2.21 -25.07
N VAL A 186 -19.62 -2.93 -26.20
CA VAL A 186 -20.78 -3.82 -26.48
C VAL A 186 -20.79 -4.92 -25.41
N GLY A 187 -21.93 -5.05 -24.71
CA GLY A 187 -22.11 -6.00 -23.60
C GLY A 187 -21.98 -5.40 -22.22
N VAL A 188 -21.49 -4.17 -22.09
CA VAL A 188 -21.52 -3.43 -20.82
C VAL A 188 -22.96 -3.00 -20.55
N LYS A 189 -23.47 -3.36 -19.37
CA LYS A 189 -24.77 -2.91 -18.90
C LYS A 189 -24.60 -1.67 -18.02
N ARG A 190 -25.47 -0.69 -18.21
CA ARG A 190 -25.48 0.54 -17.44
C ARG A 190 -26.90 1.00 -17.15
N THR A 191 -27.12 1.56 -15.99
CA THR A 191 -28.34 2.29 -15.61
C THR A 191 -28.00 3.70 -15.14
N THR A 192 -28.99 4.48 -14.74
CA THR A 192 -28.72 5.81 -14.16
C THR A 192 -28.33 5.71 -12.69
N LEU A 193 -27.49 6.64 -12.19
CA LEU A 193 -27.15 6.72 -10.78
C LEU A 193 -28.40 6.79 -9.89
N GLN A 194 -29.41 7.58 -10.29
CA GLN A 194 -30.68 7.66 -9.55
C GLN A 194 -31.36 6.29 -9.39
N HIS A 195 -31.41 5.50 -10.46
CA HIS A 195 -31.97 4.16 -10.40
C HIS A 195 -31.12 3.24 -9.50
N ALA A 196 -29.80 3.28 -9.65
CA ALA A 196 -28.88 2.49 -8.82
C ALA A 196 -29.07 2.76 -7.33
N LEU A 197 -29.13 4.04 -6.93
CA LEU A 197 -29.30 4.45 -5.54
C LEU A 197 -30.66 4.02 -4.94
N LEU A 198 -31.69 3.88 -5.77
CA LEU A 198 -33.03 3.47 -5.32
C LEU A 198 -33.22 1.96 -5.24
N THR A 199 -32.48 1.17 -6.03
CA THR A 199 -32.80 -0.26 -6.21
C THR A 199 -31.71 -1.22 -5.78
N SER A 200 -30.46 -0.79 -5.80
CA SER A 200 -29.32 -1.71 -5.69
C SER A 200 -28.23 -1.22 -4.72
N VAL A 201 -28.52 -0.21 -3.91
CA VAL A 201 -27.56 0.35 -2.96
C VAL A 201 -28.04 0.15 -1.54
N GLU A 202 -27.18 -0.41 -0.70
CA GLU A 202 -27.32 -0.46 0.76
C GLU A 202 -26.27 0.42 1.42
N ARG A 203 -26.56 0.87 2.65
CA ARG A 203 -25.68 1.77 3.40
C ARG A 203 -25.09 1.05 4.61
N TYR A 204 -23.78 1.26 4.82
CA TYR A 204 -23.02 0.65 5.90
C TYR A 204 -22.18 1.69 6.62
N ASP A 205 -22.19 1.71 7.92
CA ASP A 205 -21.36 2.63 8.71
C ASP A 205 -19.94 2.07 8.84
N TYR A 206 -19.13 2.32 7.79
CA TYR A 206 -17.74 1.87 7.74
C TYR A 206 -16.92 2.40 8.92
N LEU A 207 -17.08 3.67 9.25
CA LEU A 207 -16.31 4.35 10.28
C LEU A 207 -16.62 3.76 11.66
N ASP A 208 -17.90 3.65 12.02
CA ASP A 208 -18.29 3.12 13.34
C ASP A 208 -17.80 1.69 13.54
N HIS A 209 -18.01 0.82 12.56
CA HIS A 209 -17.64 -0.59 12.69
C HIS A 209 -16.14 -0.82 12.77
N TYR A 210 -15.33 -0.04 12.03
CA TYR A 210 -13.89 -0.13 12.08
C TYR A 210 -13.34 0.38 13.40
N ILE A 211 -13.76 1.59 13.81
CA ILE A 211 -13.26 2.21 15.04
C ILE A 211 -13.68 1.41 16.27
N ALA A 212 -14.94 0.94 16.34
CA ALA A 212 -15.40 0.13 17.45
C ALA A 212 -14.62 -1.19 17.65
N ASP A 213 -13.97 -1.69 16.60
CA ASP A 213 -13.21 -2.95 16.63
C ASP A 213 -11.71 -2.76 16.96
N LEU A 214 -11.19 -1.51 16.94
CA LEU A 214 -9.78 -1.19 17.24
C LEU A 214 -9.26 -1.77 18.57
N PRO A 215 -10.03 -1.80 19.68
CA PRO A 215 -9.56 -2.41 20.94
C PRO A 215 -9.23 -3.91 20.86
N ASN A 216 -9.70 -4.60 19.81
CA ASN A 216 -9.36 -6.00 19.59
C ASN A 216 -7.98 -6.20 18.94
N VAL A 217 -7.31 -5.12 18.51
CA VAL A 217 -6.01 -5.17 17.84
C VAL A 217 -4.98 -4.22 18.47
N LEU A 218 -5.41 -3.16 19.17
CA LEU A 218 -4.57 -2.15 19.81
C LEU A 218 -4.92 -1.96 21.29
N ASN A 219 -3.94 -1.58 22.10
CA ASN A 219 -4.11 -1.19 23.49
C ASN A 219 -4.33 0.32 23.63
N LEU A 220 -5.53 0.78 23.26
CA LEU A 220 -5.90 2.20 23.30
C LEU A 220 -5.93 2.76 24.74
N ASP A 221 -6.22 1.92 25.74
CA ASP A 221 -6.18 2.30 27.15
C ASP A 221 -4.77 2.67 27.61
N ALA A 222 -3.75 2.00 27.10
CA ALA A 222 -2.36 2.36 27.38
C ALA A 222 -2.00 3.73 26.79
N ILE A 223 -2.44 4.01 25.55
CA ILE A 223 -2.20 5.31 24.89
C ILE A 223 -2.84 6.43 25.70
N ARG A 224 -4.12 6.28 26.05
CA ARG A 224 -4.87 7.23 26.88
C ARG A 224 -4.20 7.41 28.26
N GLY A 225 -3.89 6.29 28.93
CA GLY A 225 -3.33 6.32 30.28
C GLY A 225 -1.94 6.94 30.37
N ALA A 226 -1.17 6.91 29.31
CA ALA A 226 0.14 7.55 29.21
C ALA A 226 0.06 9.02 28.80
N GLY A 227 -1.09 9.54 28.35
CA GLY A 227 -1.26 10.92 27.89
C GLY A 227 -0.39 11.23 26.68
N ILE A 228 -0.32 10.31 25.71
CA ILE A 228 0.47 10.52 24.49
C ILE A 228 -0.18 11.60 23.63
N ARG A 229 0.54 12.70 23.38
CA ARG A 229 0.14 13.74 22.44
C ARG A 229 0.41 13.26 21.02
N LEU A 230 -0.67 12.94 20.29
CA LEU A 230 -0.59 12.37 18.94
C LEU A 230 -1.00 13.41 17.89
N GLY A 231 -0.10 13.73 16.96
CA GLY A 231 -0.41 14.52 15.77
C GLY A 231 -0.69 13.58 14.59
N ALA A 232 -1.91 13.57 14.07
CA ALA A 232 -2.28 12.74 12.93
C ALA A 232 -2.49 13.61 11.68
N ASP A 233 -1.72 13.35 10.62
CA ASP A 233 -1.87 13.99 9.33
C ASP A 233 -2.44 12.99 8.30
N PRO A 234 -3.74 13.05 8.02
CA PRO A 234 -4.35 12.24 6.97
C PRO A 234 -3.94 12.69 5.56
N MET A 235 -3.09 13.70 5.42
CA MET A 235 -2.71 14.33 4.16
C MET A 235 -3.92 14.61 3.24
N GLY A 236 -5.06 15.04 3.82
CA GLY A 236 -6.30 15.29 3.07
C GLY A 236 -6.92 14.05 2.45
N GLY A 237 -6.55 12.86 2.91
CA GLY A 237 -7.04 11.58 2.43
C GLY A 237 -8.32 11.09 3.12
N ALA A 238 -8.71 9.86 2.83
CA ALA A 238 -9.95 9.24 3.30
C ALA A 238 -10.00 9.01 4.82
N SER A 239 -8.88 9.09 5.52
CA SER A 239 -8.82 8.91 6.98
C SER A 239 -9.12 10.17 7.80
N VAL A 240 -9.42 11.32 7.19
CA VAL A 240 -9.68 12.58 7.92
C VAL A 240 -10.73 12.38 9.02
N ASP A 241 -11.91 11.90 8.66
CA ASP A 241 -13.03 11.72 9.62
C ASP A 241 -12.71 10.62 10.66
N TYR A 242 -11.87 9.65 10.31
CA TYR A 242 -11.50 8.53 11.20
C TYR A 242 -10.63 8.99 12.36
N TRP A 243 -9.65 9.85 12.10
CA TRP A 243 -8.75 10.35 13.13
C TRP A 243 -9.48 11.18 14.18
N GLU A 244 -10.40 12.05 13.75
CA GLU A 244 -11.22 12.83 14.68
C GLU A 244 -12.06 11.93 15.57
N GLU A 245 -12.78 10.96 15.00
CA GLU A 245 -13.62 10.02 15.75
C GLU A 245 -12.80 9.12 16.69
N ILE A 246 -11.61 8.65 16.29
CA ILE A 246 -10.71 7.87 17.14
C ILE A 246 -10.32 8.67 18.38
N GLY A 247 -9.90 9.93 18.20
CA GLY A 247 -9.55 10.82 19.30
C GLY A 247 -10.70 11.02 20.28
N GLN A 248 -11.89 11.31 19.77
CA GLN A 248 -13.08 11.55 20.58
C GLN A 248 -13.57 10.27 21.31
N ARG A 249 -13.67 9.15 20.59
CA ARG A 249 -14.24 7.90 21.13
C ARG A 249 -13.39 7.29 22.23
N TYR A 250 -12.08 7.39 22.10
CA TYR A 250 -11.13 6.77 23.03
C TYR A 250 -10.48 7.76 23.99
N ASP A 251 -10.93 9.02 23.99
CA ASP A 251 -10.42 10.09 24.86
C ASP A 251 -8.88 10.18 24.77
N LEU A 252 -8.36 10.26 23.52
CA LEU A 252 -6.93 10.40 23.26
C LEU A 252 -6.57 11.88 23.06
N GLU A 253 -5.39 12.29 23.52
CA GLU A 253 -4.81 13.60 23.21
C GLU A 253 -4.34 13.61 21.73
N LEU A 254 -5.31 13.61 20.81
CA LEU A 254 -5.09 13.50 19.38
C LEU A 254 -5.54 14.79 18.66
N GLU A 255 -4.64 15.33 17.87
CA GLU A 255 -4.91 16.46 16.96
C GLU A 255 -4.81 16.00 15.50
N VAL A 256 -5.80 16.36 14.68
CA VAL A 256 -5.77 16.17 13.23
C VAL A 256 -5.11 17.38 12.61
N VAL A 257 -3.88 17.24 12.14
CA VAL A 257 -3.02 18.35 11.70
C VAL A 257 -3.55 19.01 10.43
N ASN A 258 -4.03 18.23 9.45
CA ASN A 258 -4.64 18.72 8.22
C ASN A 258 -6.06 18.15 8.08
N PRO A 259 -7.07 18.75 8.73
CA PRO A 259 -8.43 18.22 8.78
C PRO A 259 -9.26 18.46 7.51
N PHE A 260 -8.67 19.08 6.48
CA PHE A 260 -9.40 19.48 5.29
C PHE A 260 -9.14 18.54 4.11
N VAL A 261 -10.21 18.16 3.41
CA VAL A 261 -10.14 17.51 2.11
C VAL A 261 -10.12 18.58 1.03
N ASP A 262 -9.05 18.62 0.26
CA ASP A 262 -8.89 19.48 -0.92
C ASP A 262 -8.30 18.64 -2.06
N PRO A 263 -9.07 18.25 -3.07
CA PRO A 263 -8.59 17.41 -4.17
C PRO A 263 -7.48 18.03 -5.04
N THR A 264 -7.11 19.31 -4.79
CA THR A 264 -5.91 19.91 -5.38
C THR A 264 -4.66 19.70 -4.53
N TRP A 265 -4.83 19.30 -3.25
CA TRP A 265 -3.75 19.17 -2.26
C TRP A 265 -2.83 20.39 -2.16
N ARG A 266 -3.38 21.60 -2.29
CA ARG A 266 -2.60 22.86 -2.28
C ARG A 266 -1.79 23.08 -1.01
N PHE A 267 -2.15 22.44 0.10
CA PHE A 267 -1.46 22.53 1.39
C PHE A 267 -0.20 21.65 1.47
N MET A 268 -0.03 20.71 0.53
CA MET A 268 1.11 19.80 0.51
C MET A 268 2.38 20.46 0.02
N THR A 269 3.50 19.87 0.38
CA THR A 269 4.81 20.14 -0.22
C THR A 269 5.04 19.24 -1.43
N LEU A 270 5.89 19.70 -2.36
CA LEU A 270 6.24 18.91 -3.55
C LEU A 270 7.18 17.76 -3.16
N ASP A 271 6.96 16.59 -3.74
CA ASP A 271 7.81 15.42 -3.55
C ASP A 271 9.09 15.51 -4.39
N ALA A 272 9.91 14.46 -4.32
CA ALA A 272 11.21 14.34 -4.96
C ALA A 272 11.20 14.62 -6.48
N ASP A 273 10.09 14.32 -7.16
CA ASP A 273 9.91 14.54 -8.60
C ASP A 273 9.31 15.91 -8.94
N GLY A 274 9.06 16.75 -7.92
CA GLY A 274 8.47 18.09 -8.11
C GLY A 274 6.95 18.08 -8.27
N GLN A 275 6.28 16.93 -8.06
CA GLN A 275 4.82 16.81 -8.06
C GLN A 275 4.28 16.75 -6.63
N ILE A 276 2.99 17.03 -6.47
CA ILE A 276 2.28 16.75 -5.22
C ILE A 276 2.05 15.24 -5.13
N ARG A 277 2.54 14.61 -4.05
CA ARG A 277 2.29 13.21 -3.72
C ARG A 277 2.02 13.06 -2.23
N MET A 278 1.07 12.22 -1.88
CA MET A 278 0.71 11.95 -0.48
C MET A 278 1.44 10.70 0.02
N ASP A 279 2.78 10.65 -0.18
CA ASP A 279 3.59 9.48 0.23
C ASP A 279 4.16 9.70 1.64
N PRO A 280 3.64 9.00 2.68
CA PRO A 280 4.10 9.17 4.06
C PRO A 280 5.51 8.59 4.30
N SER A 281 6.10 7.89 3.34
CA SER A 281 7.51 7.47 3.39
C SER A 281 8.48 8.54 2.86
N SER A 282 7.96 9.55 2.16
CA SER A 282 8.78 10.61 1.57
C SER A 282 9.06 11.74 2.57
N ARG A 283 10.34 12.02 2.82
CA ARG A 283 10.76 13.17 3.63
C ARG A 283 10.30 14.53 3.05
N TYR A 284 10.01 14.56 1.76
CA TYR A 284 9.58 15.78 1.08
C TYR A 284 8.06 15.99 1.24
N ALA A 285 7.26 14.96 1.05
CA ALA A 285 5.82 15.01 1.30
C ALA A 285 5.51 15.26 2.79
N MET A 286 6.30 14.66 3.69
CA MET A 286 6.16 14.78 5.15
C MET A 286 6.83 16.04 5.75
N ALA A 287 7.41 16.93 4.92
CA ALA A 287 8.21 18.06 5.41
C ALA A 287 7.43 18.99 6.37
N SER A 288 6.14 19.22 6.11
CA SER A 288 5.27 20.04 6.97
C SER A 288 5.08 19.40 8.36
N LEU A 289 4.82 18.09 8.42
CA LEU A 289 4.64 17.37 9.68
C LEU A 289 5.95 17.27 10.47
N VAL A 290 7.07 17.03 9.78
CA VAL A 290 8.40 17.01 10.40
C VAL A 290 8.77 18.37 11.00
N ALA A 291 8.31 19.48 10.42
CA ALA A 291 8.59 20.83 10.93
C ALA A 291 7.94 21.12 12.29
N ILE A 292 6.86 20.44 12.63
CA ILE A 292 6.11 20.59 13.90
C ILE A 292 6.27 19.39 14.85
N ARG A 293 7.28 18.53 14.60
CA ARG A 293 7.47 17.27 15.35
C ARG A 293 7.61 17.44 16.86
N ASP A 294 8.12 18.60 17.31
CA ASP A 294 8.35 18.87 18.74
C ASP A 294 7.04 19.20 19.50
N ASP A 295 5.93 19.42 18.79
CA ASP A 295 4.62 19.71 19.38
C ASP A 295 3.94 18.44 19.91
N TYR A 296 4.37 17.26 19.46
CA TYR A 296 3.77 15.97 19.77
C TYR A 296 4.80 14.97 20.31
N ASP A 297 4.33 13.94 21.00
CA ASP A 297 5.16 12.81 21.40
C ASP A 297 5.36 11.83 20.25
N ILE A 298 4.34 11.69 19.41
CA ILE A 298 4.35 10.97 18.12
C ILE A 298 3.52 11.77 17.10
N SER A 299 4.04 11.89 15.88
CA SER A 299 3.23 12.35 14.75
C SER A 299 3.20 11.29 13.66
N THR A 300 2.09 11.21 12.93
CA THR A 300 1.89 10.17 11.90
C THR A 300 1.25 10.75 10.65
N GLY A 301 1.60 10.19 9.48
CA GLY A 301 0.97 10.52 8.21
C GLY A 301 0.37 9.30 7.52
N ASN A 302 -0.72 9.50 6.78
CA ASN A 302 -1.32 8.48 5.92
C ASN A 302 -1.45 9.00 4.49
N ASP A 303 -1.32 8.11 3.50
CA ASP A 303 -1.64 8.43 2.10
C ASP A 303 -3.16 8.56 1.87
N ALA A 304 -3.57 8.93 0.65
CA ALA A 304 -4.95 9.30 0.39
C ALA A 304 -5.98 8.21 0.67
N ASP A 305 -5.63 6.93 0.57
CA ASP A 305 -6.48 5.80 0.94
C ASP A 305 -6.08 5.12 2.26
N ALA A 306 -5.13 5.72 2.98
CA ALA A 306 -4.66 5.33 4.30
C ALA A 306 -4.18 3.86 4.39
N ASP A 307 -3.66 3.32 3.30
CA ASP A 307 -3.04 1.99 3.32
C ASP A 307 -1.56 2.04 3.74
N ARG A 308 -0.96 3.26 3.83
CA ARG A 308 0.42 3.49 4.27
C ARG A 308 0.49 4.35 5.52
N HIS A 309 1.64 4.24 6.20
CA HIS A 309 1.95 4.99 7.41
C HIS A 309 3.28 5.73 7.29
N GLY A 310 3.37 6.90 7.92
CA GLY A 310 4.63 7.57 8.21
C GLY A 310 4.70 7.88 9.71
N VAL A 311 5.79 7.55 10.37
CA VAL A 311 5.98 7.80 11.79
C VAL A 311 7.06 8.86 11.97
N VAL A 312 6.70 9.92 12.67
CA VAL A 312 7.61 11.04 12.98
C VAL A 312 7.78 11.12 14.49
N THR A 313 9.02 11.13 14.94
CA THR A 313 9.37 11.25 16.35
C THR A 313 10.14 12.55 16.62
N PRO A 314 10.04 13.14 17.80
CA PRO A 314 10.78 14.37 18.14
C PRO A 314 12.30 14.21 18.00
N ASP A 315 12.81 13.06 18.43
CA ASP A 315 14.24 12.77 18.51
C ASP A 315 14.91 12.47 17.15
N ALA A 316 14.17 11.87 16.18
CA ALA A 316 14.75 11.45 14.90
C ALA A 316 14.02 11.97 13.66
N GLY A 317 12.87 12.63 13.82
CA GLY A 317 12.03 13.07 12.69
C GLY A 317 11.34 11.89 11.99
N LEU A 318 11.23 11.91 10.67
CA LEU A 318 10.59 10.85 9.90
C LEU A 318 11.42 9.57 9.94
N MET A 319 10.83 8.50 10.47
CA MET A 319 11.45 7.18 10.47
C MET A 319 11.44 6.54 9.08
N ASN A 320 12.52 5.83 8.75
CA ASN A 320 12.51 4.93 7.60
C ASN A 320 11.51 3.79 7.86
N PRO A 321 10.63 3.44 6.90
CA PRO A 321 9.66 2.36 7.08
C PRO A 321 10.29 1.03 7.51
N ASN A 322 11.45 0.64 6.95
CA ASN A 322 12.17 -0.57 7.37
C ASN A 322 12.52 -0.56 8.87
N HIS A 323 12.92 0.62 9.40
CA HIS A 323 13.26 0.77 10.80
C HIS A 323 12.03 0.61 11.68
N TYR A 324 10.94 1.27 11.29
CA TYR A 324 9.70 1.18 12.06
C TYR A 324 9.10 -0.24 12.03
N LEU A 325 9.12 -0.92 10.88
CA LEU A 325 8.65 -2.31 10.78
C LEU A 325 9.43 -3.24 11.72
N ALA A 326 10.75 -3.10 11.83
CA ALA A 326 11.56 -3.91 12.74
C ALA A 326 11.16 -3.70 14.21
N VAL A 327 10.92 -2.45 14.61
CA VAL A 327 10.44 -2.10 15.96
C VAL A 327 9.04 -2.62 16.21
N ALA A 328 8.14 -2.45 15.24
CA ALA A 328 6.76 -2.94 15.33
C ALA A 328 6.74 -4.47 15.53
N ILE A 329 7.53 -5.20 14.78
CA ILE A 329 7.63 -6.67 14.88
C ILE A 329 8.18 -7.08 16.25
N GLU A 330 9.28 -6.46 16.71
CA GLU A 330 9.85 -6.76 18.05
C GLU A 330 8.80 -6.55 19.14
N TYR A 331 8.13 -5.39 19.11
CA TYR A 331 7.11 -5.06 20.10
C TYR A 331 5.92 -6.00 20.06
N LEU A 332 5.34 -6.23 18.87
CA LEU A 332 4.15 -7.04 18.71
C LEU A 332 4.38 -8.50 19.15
N VAL A 333 5.48 -9.12 18.74
CA VAL A 333 5.79 -10.51 19.13
C VAL A 333 5.98 -10.64 20.65
N ALA A 334 6.52 -9.62 21.31
CA ALA A 334 6.71 -9.61 22.76
C ALA A 334 5.39 -9.33 23.53
N ASN A 335 4.42 -8.64 22.93
CA ASN A 335 3.23 -8.13 23.64
C ASN A 335 1.89 -8.74 23.15
N ARG A 336 1.90 -9.64 22.17
CA ARG A 336 0.70 -10.31 21.66
C ARG A 336 0.68 -11.79 22.08
N MET A 337 0.33 -12.03 23.35
CA MET A 337 0.35 -13.36 23.97
C MET A 337 -0.64 -14.36 23.36
N GLY A 338 -1.67 -13.86 22.65
CA GLY A 338 -2.64 -14.71 21.93
C GLY A 338 -2.15 -15.24 20.57
N TRP A 339 -0.99 -14.77 20.10
CA TRP A 339 -0.43 -15.26 18.85
C TRP A 339 0.23 -16.62 19.01
N ASP A 340 -0.16 -17.57 18.17
CA ASP A 340 0.46 -18.90 18.15
C ASP A 340 1.98 -18.79 17.93
N ALA A 341 2.75 -19.60 18.65
CA ALA A 341 4.22 -19.60 18.59
C ALA A 341 4.77 -19.97 17.19
N LEU A 342 4.00 -20.65 16.37
CA LEU A 342 4.37 -21.05 15.01
C LEU A 342 4.00 -20.04 13.94
N THR A 343 3.28 -18.95 14.27
CA THR A 343 2.97 -17.92 13.29
C THR A 343 4.24 -17.26 12.79
N LYS A 344 4.29 -17.02 11.48
CA LYS A 344 5.45 -16.42 10.80
C LYS A 344 5.31 -14.92 10.69
N ILE A 345 6.43 -14.26 10.40
CA ILE A 345 6.51 -12.82 10.10
C ILE A 345 6.78 -12.64 8.61
N GLY A 346 5.86 -11.97 7.91
CA GLY A 346 5.95 -11.70 6.49
C GLY A 346 6.74 -10.43 6.17
N LYS A 347 7.66 -10.52 5.20
CA LYS A 347 8.33 -9.36 4.59
C LYS A 347 8.54 -9.59 3.09
N THR A 348 8.75 -8.52 2.32
CA THR A 348 9.14 -8.67 0.91
C THR A 348 10.63 -8.96 0.76
N ALA A 349 11.02 -9.48 -0.40
CA ALA A 349 12.43 -9.76 -0.71
C ALA A 349 13.33 -8.52 -0.71
N VAL A 350 12.73 -7.32 -0.80
CA VAL A 350 13.43 -6.03 -0.80
C VAL A 350 13.31 -5.25 0.50
N THR A 351 12.63 -5.80 1.50
CA THR A 351 12.55 -5.24 2.85
C THR A 351 13.81 -5.60 3.65
N SER A 352 14.21 -4.75 4.59
CA SER A 352 15.45 -4.86 5.37
C SER A 352 15.66 -6.23 6.03
N SER A 353 16.90 -6.70 6.03
CA SER A 353 17.35 -7.90 6.77
C SER A 353 17.51 -7.68 8.28
N MET A 354 17.35 -6.44 8.77
CA MET A 354 17.19 -6.19 10.21
C MET A 354 16.01 -7.00 10.75
N ILE A 355 14.93 -7.14 9.98
CA ILE A 355 13.77 -7.95 10.36
C ILE A 355 14.16 -9.42 10.54
N ASP A 356 15.01 -9.98 9.67
CA ASP A 356 15.47 -11.37 9.79
C ASP A 356 16.23 -11.59 11.10
N ARG A 357 17.12 -10.65 11.47
CA ARG A 357 17.88 -10.68 12.71
C ARG A 357 16.98 -10.60 13.94
N VAL A 358 16.03 -9.66 13.95
CA VAL A 358 15.04 -9.50 15.03
C VAL A 358 14.17 -10.77 15.18
N VAL A 359 13.59 -11.25 14.07
CA VAL A 359 12.68 -12.41 14.06
C VAL A 359 13.38 -13.69 14.52
N SER A 360 14.66 -13.87 14.13
CA SER A 360 15.47 -15.01 14.55
C SER A 360 15.64 -15.08 16.06
N VAL A 361 15.95 -13.95 16.71
CA VAL A 361 16.11 -13.88 18.16
C VAL A 361 14.80 -14.06 18.91
N LEU A 362 13.69 -13.65 18.31
CA LEU A 362 12.33 -13.87 18.85
C LEU A 362 11.84 -15.31 18.70
N GLY A 363 12.65 -16.20 18.11
CA GLY A 363 12.28 -17.61 17.90
C GLY A 363 11.17 -17.81 16.86
N ARG A 364 10.96 -16.84 15.97
CA ARG A 364 9.97 -16.90 14.89
C ARG A 364 10.64 -17.19 13.54
N GLN A 365 9.85 -17.46 12.53
CA GLN A 365 10.32 -17.64 11.16
C GLN A 365 9.89 -16.48 10.26
N VAL A 366 10.79 -16.05 9.38
CA VAL A 366 10.49 -15.11 8.32
C VAL A 366 9.80 -15.84 7.16
N HIS A 367 8.75 -15.21 6.63
CA HIS A 367 8.09 -15.61 5.39
C HIS A 367 8.37 -14.54 4.33
N GLU A 368 9.50 -14.69 3.62
CA GLU A 368 9.90 -13.77 2.57
C GLU A 368 9.12 -14.06 1.28
N VAL A 369 8.50 -13.00 0.70
CA VAL A 369 7.66 -13.06 -0.50
C VAL A 369 8.14 -12.05 -1.56
N PRO A 370 7.70 -12.15 -2.83
CA PRO A 370 7.93 -11.09 -3.81
C PRO A 370 7.29 -9.76 -3.39
N VAL A 371 7.67 -8.66 -4.02
CA VAL A 371 7.03 -7.35 -3.79
C VAL A 371 5.55 -7.40 -4.15
N GLY A 372 4.72 -6.86 -3.26
CA GLY A 372 3.27 -6.78 -3.38
C GLY A 372 2.53 -7.43 -2.22
N PHE A 373 1.67 -6.65 -1.56
CA PHE A 373 0.97 -7.07 -0.35
C PHE A 373 0.07 -8.30 -0.54
N LYS A 374 -0.40 -8.53 -1.77
CA LYS A 374 -1.19 -9.72 -2.16
C LYS A 374 -0.59 -11.06 -1.72
N TRP A 375 0.72 -11.13 -1.58
CA TRP A 375 1.42 -12.35 -1.16
C TRP A 375 1.26 -12.67 0.32
N PHE A 376 0.91 -11.68 1.16
CA PHE A 376 0.64 -11.87 2.58
C PHE A 376 -0.81 -12.28 2.85
N VAL A 377 -1.72 -12.01 1.91
CA VAL A 377 -3.16 -12.23 2.08
C VAL A 377 -3.51 -13.64 2.59
N PRO A 378 -3.03 -14.75 1.98
CA PRO A 378 -3.37 -16.09 2.46
C PRO A 378 -2.93 -16.35 3.90
N GLY A 379 -1.74 -15.85 4.25
CA GLY A 379 -1.17 -16.05 5.59
C GLY A 379 -1.88 -15.22 6.67
N LEU A 380 -2.17 -13.95 6.40
CA LEU A 380 -2.95 -13.09 7.30
C LEU A 380 -4.38 -13.62 7.47
N PHE A 381 -5.03 -14.01 6.38
CA PHE A 381 -6.39 -14.54 6.40
C PHE A 381 -6.52 -15.82 7.21
N SER A 382 -5.54 -16.72 7.09
CA SER A 382 -5.52 -18.00 7.85
C SER A 382 -4.97 -17.88 9.27
N GLY A 383 -4.39 -16.73 9.64
CA GLY A 383 -3.67 -16.57 10.91
C GLY A 383 -2.30 -17.24 10.95
N SER A 384 -1.78 -17.75 9.83
CA SER A 384 -0.43 -18.36 9.76
C SER A 384 0.69 -17.33 9.63
N LEU A 385 0.37 -16.08 9.25
CA LEU A 385 1.23 -14.91 9.36
C LEU A 385 0.68 -13.98 10.44
N ALA A 386 1.51 -13.67 11.44
CA ALA A 386 1.15 -12.70 12.48
C ALA A 386 1.27 -11.25 12.01
N PHE A 387 2.17 -11.00 11.05
CA PHE A 387 2.50 -9.69 10.51
C PHE A 387 2.88 -9.84 9.03
N GLY A 388 2.53 -8.85 8.21
CA GLY A 388 3.01 -8.69 6.84
C GLY A 388 3.35 -7.24 6.58
N GLY A 389 4.57 -6.96 6.07
CA GLY A 389 5.03 -5.58 5.84
C GLY A 389 5.96 -5.41 4.65
N GLU A 390 5.90 -4.21 4.06
CA GLU A 390 6.67 -3.77 2.90
C GLU A 390 7.48 -2.52 3.23
N GLU A 391 8.66 -2.39 2.65
CA GLU A 391 9.53 -1.20 2.77
C GLU A 391 8.87 0.09 2.27
N SER A 392 7.77 -0.03 1.54
CA SER A 392 6.95 1.08 1.04
C SER A 392 5.97 1.64 2.07
N ALA A 393 6.16 1.33 3.36
CA ALA A 393 5.34 1.77 4.48
C ALA A 393 3.91 1.18 4.53
N GLY A 394 3.71 0.01 3.96
CA GLY A 394 2.45 -0.73 4.05
C GLY A 394 2.59 -1.97 4.90
N ALA A 395 1.75 -2.14 5.92
CA ALA A 395 1.75 -3.33 6.77
C ALA A 395 0.36 -3.60 7.37
N SER A 396 0.17 -4.82 7.85
CA SER A 396 -0.96 -5.24 8.70
C SER A 396 -0.54 -6.38 9.61
N PHE A 397 -1.30 -6.62 10.69
CA PHE A 397 -1.02 -7.67 11.65
C PHE A 397 -2.32 -8.23 12.28
N LEU A 398 -2.20 -9.36 12.95
CA LEU A 398 -3.33 -10.06 13.57
C LEU A 398 -3.84 -9.33 14.83
N ARG A 399 -5.09 -9.58 15.18
CA ARG A 399 -5.71 -9.17 16.44
C ARG A 399 -4.98 -9.77 17.65
N HIS A 400 -5.33 -9.31 18.84
CA HIS A 400 -4.80 -9.85 20.10
C HIS A 400 -5.00 -11.36 20.26
N ASP A 401 -6.11 -11.88 19.75
CA ASP A 401 -6.48 -13.30 19.81
C ASP A 401 -5.90 -14.17 18.68
N GLY A 402 -5.07 -13.57 17.80
CA GLY A 402 -4.47 -14.25 16.66
C GLY A 402 -5.39 -14.39 15.45
N THR A 403 -6.59 -13.82 15.46
CA THR A 403 -7.46 -13.78 14.29
C THR A 403 -7.11 -12.63 13.35
N VAL A 404 -7.53 -12.72 12.08
CA VAL A 404 -7.26 -11.70 11.07
C VAL A 404 -7.91 -10.37 11.43
N TRP A 405 -7.14 -9.26 11.31
CA TRP A 405 -7.64 -7.89 11.37
C TRP A 405 -8.06 -7.41 9.98
N THR A 406 -7.09 -7.14 9.12
CA THR A 406 -7.27 -6.87 7.70
C THR A 406 -6.30 -7.73 6.88
N THR A 407 -6.63 -7.96 5.63
CA THR A 407 -5.75 -8.61 4.64
C THR A 407 -5.22 -7.62 3.62
N ASP A 408 -5.55 -6.34 3.76
CA ASP A 408 -4.89 -5.23 3.10
C ASP A 408 -4.04 -4.45 4.10
N LYS A 409 -3.15 -3.59 3.61
CA LYS A 409 -2.31 -2.71 4.41
C LYS A 409 -3.19 -1.74 5.20
N ASP A 410 -2.80 -1.42 6.43
CA ASP A 410 -3.54 -0.55 7.33
C ASP A 410 -2.64 0.52 7.94
N GLY A 411 -2.64 1.70 7.32
CA GLY A 411 -1.82 2.82 7.78
C GLY A 411 -2.32 3.43 9.10
N ILE A 412 -3.63 3.42 9.36
CA ILE A 412 -4.21 3.92 10.62
C ILE A 412 -3.75 3.02 11.78
N LEU A 413 -3.83 1.70 11.57
CA LEU A 413 -3.40 0.71 12.55
C LEU A 413 -1.92 0.87 12.94
N LEU A 414 -1.03 0.99 11.93
CA LEU A 414 0.40 1.14 12.15
C LEU A 414 0.74 2.49 12.81
N SER A 415 0.02 3.54 12.47
CA SER A 415 0.14 4.87 13.09
C SER A 415 -0.21 4.85 14.58
N LEU A 416 -1.35 4.24 14.94
CA LEU A 416 -1.75 4.07 16.34
C LEU A 416 -0.81 3.13 17.11
N LEU A 417 -0.25 2.11 16.44
CA LEU A 417 0.74 1.23 17.05
C LEU A 417 2.01 2.00 17.49
N ALA A 418 2.42 3.05 16.79
CA ALA A 418 3.55 3.88 17.21
C ALA A 418 3.28 4.57 18.56
N ALA A 419 2.05 5.05 18.76
CA ALA A 419 1.60 5.62 20.02
C ALA A 419 1.53 4.54 21.13
N GLU A 420 1.01 3.34 20.82
CA GLU A 420 0.97 2.20 21.76
C GLU A 420 2.38 1.80 22.21
N ILE A 421 3.33 1.68 21.26
CA ILE A 421 4.74 1.37 21.57
C ILE A 421 5.31 2.41 22.55
N THR A 422 5.09 3.68 22.26
CA THR A 422 5.59 4.77 23.12
C THR A 422 4.96 4.72 24.50
N ALA A 423 3.64 4.54 24.57
CA ALA A 423 2.89 4.47 25.83
C ALA A 423 3.32 3.30 26.73
N VAL A 424 3.48 2.11 26.14
CA VAL A 424 3.78 0.89 26.90
C VAL A 424 5.27 0.82 27.30
N THR A 425 6.17 1.31 26.45
CA THR A 425 7.62 1.16 26.67
C THR A 425 8.27 2.38 27.29
N GLY A 426 7.60 3.54 27.23
CA GLY A 426 8.19 4.82 27.64
C GLY A 426 9.30 5.32 26.69
N GLN A 427 9.43 4.73 25.51
CA GLN A 427 10.43 5.06 24.49
C GLN A 427 9.78 5.29 23.14
N SER A 428 10.27 6.29 22.38
CA SER A 428 9.86 6.47 20.99
C SER A 428 10.25 5.27 20.12
N PRO A 429 9.55 5.01 19.02
CA PRO A 429 9.96 3.97 18.07
C PRO A 429 11.38 4.15 17.53
N SER A 430 11.86 5.39 17.35
CA SER A 430 13.23 5.68 16.93
C SER A 430 14.26 5.33 17.99
N ALA A 431 13.99 5.64 19.26
CA ALA A 431 14.87 5.24 20.38
C ALA A 431 14.95 3.71 20.48
N ARG A 432 13.84 3.01 20.31
CA ARG A 432 13.84 1.54 20.26
C ARG A 432 14.62 0.99 19.07
N TYR A 433 14.52 1.62 17.90
CA TYR A 433 15.32 1.21 16.74
C TYR A 433 16.81 1.35 17.01
N ALA A 434 17.25 2.45 17.66
CA ALA A 434 18.64 2.61 18.08
C ALA A 434 19.13 1.49 19.02
N GLU A 435 18.25 0.91 19.84
CA GLU A 435 18.59 -0.28 20.64
C GLU A 435 18.70 -1.56 19.79
N LEU A 436 17.88 -1.68 18.73
CA LEU A 436 18.03 -2.78 17.77
C LEU A 436 19.35 -2.69 17.01
N GLU A 437 19.75 -1.49 16.57
CA GLU A 437 21.04 -1.27 15.91
C GLU A 437 22.23 -1.67 16.78
N LYS A 438 22.21 -1.34 18.07
CA LYS A 438 23.26 -1.74 19.02
C LYS A 438 23.37 -3.26 19.16
N ARG A 439 22.25 -3.98 19.08
CA ARG A 439 22.22 -5.45 19.25
C ARG A 439 22.52 -6.21 17.96
N TYR A 440 22.07 -5.69 16.83
CA TYR A 440 22.01 -6.44 15.57
C TYR A 440 22.84 -5.82 14.44
N GLY A 441 23.47 -4.66 14.66
CA GLY A 441 24.17 -3.87 13.63
C GLY A 441 23.28 -2.81 13.00
N SER A 442 23.90 -1.80 12.41
CA SER A 442 23.24 -0.64 11.80
C SER A 442 23.25 -0.76 10.27
N PRO A 443 22.17 -1.19 9.62
CA PRO A 443 22.15 -1.35 8.18
C PRO A 443 22.02 0.00 7.48
N ALA A 444 22.85 0.21 6.45
CA ALA A 444 22.62 1.22 5.43
C ALA A 444 21.78 0.62 4.31
N TYR A 445 20.70 1.30 3.93
CA TYR A 445 19.75 0.83 2.89
C TYR A 445 19.49 1.94 1.88
N ALA A 446 19.52 1.61 0.61
CA ALA A 446 19.13 2.54 -0.44
C ALA A 446 18.59 1.80 -1.68
N ARG A 447 17.82 2.56 -2.48
CA ARG A 447 17.35 2.15 -3.80
C ARG A 447 17.93 3.07 -4.85
N ILE A 448 18.40 2.50 -5.96
CA ILE A 448 18.77 3.23 -7.17
C ILE A 448 17.92 2.75 -8.35
N ASP A 449 17.70 3.63 -9.30
CA ASP A 449 16.95 3.35 -10.53
C ASP A 449 17.94 3.43 -11.70
N ALA A 450 17.96 2.40 -12.57
CA ALA A 450 18.78 2.36 -13.78
C ALA A 450 17.89 2.23 -15.02
N ALA A 451 18.27 2.92 -16.10
CA ALA A 451 17.53 2.87 -17.37
C ALA A 451 17.54 1.45 -17.95
N ALA A 452 16.43 1.01 -18.53
CA ALA A 452 16.32 -0.28 -19.19
C ALA A 452 15.35 -0.24 -20.37
N THR A 453 15.70 -0.93 -21.45
CA THR A 453 14.79 -1.18 -22.57
C THR A 453 13.73 -2.23 -22.18
N PRO A 454 12.62 -2.33 -22.93
CA PRO A 454 11.62 -3.40 -22.71
C PRO A 454 12.24 -4.81 -22.77
N ASP A 455 13.17 -5.05 -23.68
CA ASP A 455 13.87 -6.34 -23.80
C ASP A 455 14.73 -6.64 -22.58
N GLN A 456 15.48 -5.67 -22.09
CA GLN A 456 16.26 -5.82 -20.85
C GLN A 456 15.37 -6.06 -19.64
N LYS A 457 14.21 -5.39 -19.55
CA LYS A 457 13.23 -5.65 -18.49
C LYS A 457 12.69 -7.08 -18.55
N SER A 458 12.38 -7.58 -19.74
CA SER A 458 11.92 -8.96 -19.95
C SER A 458 12.99 -9.98 -19.57
N ARG A 459 14.26 -9.73 -19.97
CA ARG A 459 15.41 -10.58 -19.58
C ARG A 459 15.60 -10.58 -18.06
N LEU A 460 15.57 -9.42 -17.42
CA LEU A 460 15.71 -9.32 -15.96
C LEU A 460 14.63 -10.12 -15.22
N ALA A 461 13.40 -10.05 -15.69
CA ALA A 461 12.29 -10.81 -15.11
C ALA A 461 12.43 -12.34 -15.29
N ALA A 462 13.16 -12.77 -16.31
CA ALA A 462 13.36 -14.18 -16.66
C ALA A 462 14.68 -14.78 -16.15
N LEU A 463 15.53 -14.00 -15.46
CA LEU A 463 16.82 -14.47 -14.95
C LEU A 463 16.68 -15.73 -14.08
N THR A 464 17.63 -16.62 -14.23
CA THR A 464 17.85 -17.78 -13.38
C THR A 464 19.12 -17.59 -12.53
N PRO A 465 19.33 -18.34 -11.46
CA PRO A 465 20.59 -18.26 -10.69
C PRO A 465 21.85 -18.51 -11.54
N ASP A 466 21.75 -19.32 -12.58
CA ASP A 466 22.88 -19.68 -13.45
C ASP A 466 23.33 -18.50 -14.37
N ASP A 467 22.48 -17.50 -14.55
CA ASP A 467 22.81 -16.30 -15.33
C ASP A 467 23.72 -15.33 -14.53
N ILE A 468 23.88 -15.54 -13.24
CA ILE A 468 24.74 -14.75 -12.35
C ILE A 468 26.07 -15.49 -12.18
N THR A 469 27.08 -15.05 -12.91
CA THR A 469 28.41 -15.68 -12.91
C THR A 469 29.38 -15.10 -11.88
N ALA A 470 29.01 -13.99 -11.23
CA ALA A 470 29.79 -13.40 -10.16
C ALA A 470 29.87 -14.35 -8.94
N THR A 471 31.02 -14.41 -8.30
CA THR A 471 31.27 -15.21 -7.09
C THR A 471 31.32 -14.36 -5.83
N GLU A 472 31.48 -13.03 -6.00
CA GLU A 472 31.56 -12.06 -4.90
C GLU A 472 30.81 -10.77 -5.25
N VAL A 473 30.39 -10.03 -4.23
CA VAL A 473 29.80 -8.68 -4.29
C VAL A 473 30.51 -7.81 -3.28
N ALA A 474 31.08 -6.69 -3.71
CA ALA A 474 31.78 -5.73 -2.85
C ALA A 474 32.88 -6.38 -1.97
N GLY A 475 33.57 -7.41 -2.46
CA GLY A 475 34.63 -8.13 -1.75
C GLY A 475 34.14 -9.20 -0.77
N GLU A 476 32.84 -9.47 -0.71
CA GLU A 476 32.26 -10.57 0.07
C GLU A 476 31.79 -11.71 -0.83
N GLU A 477 32.02 -12.96 -0.43
CA GLU A 477 31.55 -14.15 -1.14
C GLU A 477 30.02 -14.19 -1.19
N ILE A 478 29.46 -14.54 -2.36
CA ILE A 478 28.03 -14.72 -2.54
C ILE A 478 27.57 -15.98 -1.81
N THR A 479 26.68 -15.81 -0.84
CA THR A 479 26.09 -16.91 -0.06
C THR A 479 24.79 -17.42 -0.64
N ALA A 480 24.07 -16.61 -1.43
CA ALA A 480 22.83 -17.02 -2.08
C ALA A 480 22.49 -16.16 -3.31
N ILE A 481 21.98 -16.83 -4.35
CA ILE A 481 21.34 -16.21 -5.51
C ILE A 481 19.92 -16.72 -5.60
N GLN A 482 18.94 -15.81 -5.66
CA GLN A 482 17.53 -16.14 -5.59
C GLN A 482 16.74 -15.44 -6.71
N THR A 483 15.94 -16.21 -7.44
CA THR A 483 14.94 -15.72 -8.39
C THR A 483 13.52 -16.11 -7.95
N ARG A 484 13.42 -16.83 -6.82
CA ARG A 484 12.17 -17.20 -6.16
C ARG A 484 12.23 -16.85 -4.67
N ALA A 485 11.11 -16.39 -4.14
CA ALA A 485 10.99 -16.05 -2.73
C ALA A 485 11.04 -17.29 -1.83
N ARG A 486 11.77 -17.21 -0.71
CA ARG A 486 11.97 -18.34 0.23
C ARG A 486 10.68 -18.76 0.93
N GLY A 487 9.75 -17.83 1.17
CA GLY A 487 8.55 -18.09 1.94
C GLY A 487 7.47 -18.87 1.18
N ASN A 488 7.24 -18.54 -0.10
CA ASN A 488 6.15 -19.10 -0.89
C ASN A 488 6.56 -19.71 -2.23
N GLY A 489 7.85 -19.68 -2.59
CA GLY A 489 8.36 -20.20 -3.87
C GLY A 489 7.94 -19.40 -5.11
N ALA A 490 7.26 -18.27 -4.96
CA ALA A 490 6.84 -17.45 -6.09
C ALA A 490 8.03 -16.73 -6.74
N ALA A 491 7.94 -16.49 -8.05
CA ALA A 491 8.98 -15.78 -8.79
C ALA A 491 9.13 -14.34 -8.27
N LEU A 492 10.38 -13.88 -8.05
CA LEU A 492 10.67 -12.51 -7.64
C LEU A 492 10.42 -11.51 -8.78
N GLY A 493 10.39 -11.99 -10.03
CA GLY A 493 10.39 -11.15 -11.22
C GLY A 493 11.69 -10.37 -11.37
N GLY A 494 12.80 -10.97 -10.98
CA GLY A 494 14.15 -10.44 -10.97
C GLY A 494 15.07 -11.32 -10.15
N VAL A 495 16.17 -10.78 -9.65
CA VAL A 495 17.19 -11.53 -8.90
C VAL A 495 17.49 -10.83 -7.56
N LYS A 496 17.72 -11.63 -6.51
CA LYS A 496 18.30 -11.19 -5.23
C LYS A 496 19.59 -11.95 -5.00
N VAL A 497 20.68 -11.23 -4.72
CA VAL A 497 22.01 -11.76 -4.40
C VAL A 497 22.34 -11.36 -2.98
N SER A 498 22.83 -12.29 -2.18
CA SER A 498 23.16 -12.05 -0.77
C SER A 498 24.58 -12.51 -0.46
N THR A 499 25.24 -11.77 0.41
CA THR A 499 26.52 -12.10 1.04
C THR A 499 26.32 -12.28 2.54
N GLU A 500 27.37 -12.29 3.35
CA GLU A 500 27.26 -12.35 4.80
C GLU A 500 26.64 -11.08 5.40
N ASN A 501 27.11 -9.89 4.96
CA ASN A 501 26.71 -8.61 5.56
C ASN A 501 25.91 -7.71 4.63
N ALA A 502 25.68 -8.13 3.37
CA ALA A 502 24.97 -7.30 2.40
C ALA A 502 24.06 -8.13 1.49
N TRP A 503 23.18 -7.44 0.81
CA TRP A 503 22.41 -8.00 -0.30
C TRP A 503 22.03 -6.88 -1.29
N PHE A 504 21.76 -7.28 -2.53
CA PHE A 504 21.00 -6.47 -3.46
C PHE A 504 19.89 -7.27 -4.13
N ALA A 505 18.85 -6.57 -4.58
CA ALA A 505 17.79 -7.15 -5.40
C ALA A 505 17.48 -6.23 -6.58
N ALA A 506 17.52 -6.78 -7.79
CA ALA A 506 17.22 -6.07 -9.02
C ALA A 506 15.92 -6.58 -9.64
N ARG A 507 15.03 -5.65 -10.03
CA ARG A 507 13.74 -5.98 -10.64
C ARG A 507 13.29 -4.90 -11.63
N PRO A 508 12.58 -5.26 -12.73
CA PRO A 508 12.05 -4.28 -13.67
C PRO A 508 10.96 -3.42 -13.03
N SER A 509 10.87 -2.16 -13.45
CA SER A 509 9.70 -1.33 -13.18
C SER A 509 8.51 -1.79 -14.02
N GLY A 510 7.34 -1.91 -13.42
CA GLY A 510 6.12 -2.27 -14.15
C GLY A 510 5.65 -1.17 -15.12
N THR A 511 5.90 0.10 -14.79
CA THR A 511 5.33 1.26 -15.48
C THR A 511 6.34 2.13 -16.21
N GLU A 512 7.65 1.98 -15.94
CA GLU A 512 8.69 2.86 -16.47
C GLU A 512 9.78 2.06 -17.22
N ASN A 513 10.50 2.72 -18.13
CA ASN A 513 11.64 2.13 -18.87
C ASN A 513 12.90 2.12 -18.01
N LYS A 514 12.82 1.48 -16.86
CA LYS A 514 13.91 1.32 -15.90
C LYS A 514 13.76 0.03 -15.08
N TYR A 515 14.83 -0.36 -14.43
CA TYR A 515 14.82 -1.33 -13.35
C TYR A 515 15.29 -0.67 -12.05
N LYS A 516 14.92 -1.29 -10.94
CA LYS A 516 15.21 -0.83 -9.59
C LYS A 516 16.19 -1.80 -8.95
N ILE A 517 17.26 -1.27 -8.36
CA ILE A 517 18.17 -2.00 -7.50
C ILE A 517 17.92 -1.53 -6.06
N TYR A 518 17.52 -2.45 -5.22
CA TYR A 518 17.46 -2.29 -3.77
C TYR A 518 18.72 -2.91 -3.20
N ALA A 519 19.39 -2.24 -2.27
CA ALA A 519 20.58 -2.76 -1.63
C ALA A 519 20.63 -2.39 -0.15
N GLU A 520 21.23 -3.26 0.64
CA GLU A 520 21.47 -3.09 2.06
C GLU A 520 22.84 -3.62 2.44
N SER A 521 23.51 -2.93 3.35
CA SER A 521 24.77 -3.38 3.94
C SER A 521 24.81 -3.07 5.44
N PHE A 522 25.27 -4.02 6.25
CA PHE A 522 25.56 -3.84 7.67
C PHE A 522 26.98 -3.33 7.94
N GLU A 523 27.80 -3.14 6.89
CA GLU A 523 29.15 -2.56 6.96
C GLU A 523 29.17 -1.04 6.70
N GLY A 524 27.98 -0.41 6.66
CA GLY A 524 27.80 1.04 6.57
C GLY A 524 27.66 1.59 5.14
N PRO A 525 27.55 2.94 5.02
CA PRO A 525 27.19 3.60 3.75
C PRO A 525 28.25 3.45 2.65
N GLU A 526 29.53 3.38 2.99
CA GLU A 526 30.60 3.22 2.00
C GLU A 526 30.56 1.84 1.36
N HIS A 527 30.36 0.80 2.17
CA HIS A 527 30.18 -0.55 1.64
C HIS A 527 28.86 -0.69 0.86
N LEU A 528 27.78 -0.04 1.30
CA LEU A 528 26.54 0.01 0.53
C LEU A 528 26.75 0.58 -0.88
N ALA A 529 27.54 1.64 -1.03
CA ALA A 529 27.86 2.21 -2.33
C ALA A 529 28.64 1.22 -3.23
N GLN A 530 29.56 0.42 -2.65
CA GLN A 530 30.26 -0.64 -3.35
C GLN A 530 29.31 -1.76 -3.78
N VAL A 531 28.37 -2.16 -2.89
CA VAL A 531 27.33 -3.16 -3.21
C VAL A 531 26.45 -2.68 -4.36
N GLN A 532 26.07 -1.40 -4.38
CA GLN A 532 25.28 -0.83 -5.48
C GLN A 532 26.03 -0.84 -6.81
N ALA A 533 27.31 -0.43 -6.81
CA ALA A 533 28.15 -0.46 -8.00
C ALA A 533 28.34 -1.90 -8.53
N ALA A 534 28.63 -2.85 -7.64
CA ALA A 534 28.73 -4.25 -7.99
C ALA A 534 27.39 -4.82 -8.54
N ALA A 535 26.27 -4.40 -7.96
CA ALA A 535 24.94 -4.80 -8.43
C ALA A 535 24.65 -4.30 -9.85
N GLU A 536 25.02 -3.06 -10.19
CA GLU A 536 24.89 -2.53 -11.55
C GLU A 536 25.75 -3.33 -12.54
N GLU A 537 26.98 -3.69 -12.16
CA GLU A 537 27.87 -4.50 -12.98
C GLU A 537 27.32 -5.93 -13.18
N VAL A 538 26.96 -6.62 -12.10
CA VAL A 538 26.43 -8.00 -12.15
C VAL A 538 25.15 -8.07 -12.99
N VAL A 539 24.22 -7.14 -12.77
CA VAL A 539 22.97 -7.07 -13.54
C VAL A 539 23.24 -6.66 -14.98
N GLY A 540 24.14 -5.70 -15.22
CA GLY A 540 24.56 -5.28 -16.56
C GLY A 540 25.09 -6.44 -17.37
N HIS A 541 25.97 -7.27 -16.81
CA HIS A 541 26.50 -8.47 -17.48
C HIS A 541 25.40 -9.51 -17.80
N ALA A 542 24.47 -9.74 -16.87
CA ALA A 542 23.36 -10.68 -17.07
C ALA A 542 22.36 -10.20 -18.14
N LEU A 543 22.26 -8.88 -18.34
CA LEU A 543 21.38 -8.28 -19.36
C LEU A 543 22.04 -8.14 -20.73
N GLY A 544 23.36 -8.19 -20.85
CA GLY A 544 24.15 -8.13 -22.10
C GLY A 544 24.22 -6.75 -22.68
#